data_4d6e8fee3cadfd5d799a24d33fcd3eae
#
_entry.id   4d6e8fee3cadfd5d799a24d33fcd3eae
#
_cell.length_a   1.000
_cell.length_b   1.000
_cell.length_c   1.000
_cell.angle_alpha   90.00
_cell.angle_beta   90.00
_cell.angle_gamma   90.00
#
_symmetry.space_group_name_H-M   'P 1'
#
loop_
_entity.id
_entity.type
_entity.pdbx_description
1 polymer ?
#
loop_
_entity_poly.entity_id
_entity_poly.type
_entity_poly.pdbx_seq_one_letter_code
_entity_poly.pdbx_strand_id
1 'polypeptide(L)'
;MCIRDRFGFINAGINRFSLGVQSFNNQILQKSGRRHFKEDAEKSCLWLKRGFDSGLIKSWSLDLIQNLPLSGFKEWQDDLKKAITFSPPHLSIYDLNIENGTVFKKLVNLGKLKLPSDEEAFRNSESTYLILKNSGYSRYEISNYCLPRHQSRHNRVYWLSLIHI
;
A
#
# COMPACT_ATOMS: atom_id res chain seq x y z
N MET A 1 10.20 -6.14 -7.94
CA MET A 1 10.28 -5.76 -9.38
C MET A 1 11.72 -5.33 -9.67
N CYS A 2 12.38 -5.99 -10.61
CA CYS A 2 13.79 -5.68 -10.93
C CYS A 2 13.87 -4.28 -11.60
N ILE A 3 14.83 -3.46 -11.16
CA ILE A 3 15.02 -2.09 -11.69
C ILE A 3 15.31 -2.09 -13.20
N ARG A 4 15.87 -3.18 -13.72
CA ARG A 4 16.25 -3.31 -15.14
C ARG A 4 15.07 -3.35 -16.12
N ASP A 5 13.89 -3.80 -15.68
CA ASP A 5 12.76 -4.05 -16.59
C ASP A 5 11.84 -2.83 -16.79
N ARG A 6 12.06 -1.73 -16.04
CA ARG A 6 11.16 -0.58 -15.99
C ARG A 6 11.03 0.15 -17.33
N PHE A 7 12.13 0.35 -18.03
CA PHE A 7 12.12 0.97 -19.35
C PHE A 7 11.48 0.07 -20.40
N GLY A 8 11.66 -1.25 -20.29
CA GLY A 8 10.99 -2.22 -21.14
C GLY A 8 9.47 -2.12 -21.03
N PHE A 9 8.94 -2.00 -19.81
CA PHE A 9 7.49 -1.83 -19.59
C PHE A 9 6.95 -0.52 -20.16
N ILE A 10 7.69 0.58 -19.99
CA ILE A 10 7.30 1.88 -20.55
C ILE A 10 7.33 1.83 -22.08
N ASN A 11 8.36 1.27 -22.68
CA ASN A 11 8.47 1.10 -24.13
C ASN A 11 7.36 0.19 -24.68
N ALA A 12 6.87 -0.75 -23.89
CA ALA A 12 5.71 -1.58 -24.21
C ALA A 12 4.35 -0.87 -24.02
N GLY A 13 4.34 0.42 -23.66
CA GLY A 13 3.13 1.23 -23.48
C GLY A 13 2.52 1.19 -22.09
N ILE A 14 3.14 0.52 -21.11
CA ILE A 14 2.68 0.52 -19.74
C ILE A 14 2.96 1.90 -19.11
N ASN A 15 1.90 2.56 -18.67
CA ASN A 15 1.96 3.92 -18.16
C ASN A 15 1.37 4.09 -16.75
N ARG A 16 0.93 2.98 -16.10
CA ARG A 16 0.49 2.93 -14.70
C ARG A 16 1.18 1.79 -13.96
N PHE A 17 1.76 2.11 -12.81
CA PHE A 17 2.49 1.16 -11.97
C PHE A 17 1.86 1.08 -10.57
N SER A 18 1.85 -0.12 -9.97
CA SER A 18 1.53 -0.32 -8.56
C SER A 18 2.75 -0.91 -7.86
N LEU A 19 3.15 -0.30 -6.78
CA LEU A 19 4.33 -0.67 -6.00
C LEU A 19 3.93 -1.20 -4.64
N GLY A 20 4.06 -2.50 -4.43
CA GLY A 20 3.84 -3.15 -3.13
C GLY A 20 4.99 -2.87 -2.17
N VAL A 21 4.86 -1.83 -1.36
CA VAL A 21 5.81 -1.46 -0.30
C VAL A 21 5.50 -2.21 0.99
N GLN A 22 4.23 -2.28 1.35
CA GLN A 22 3.63 -2.92 2.51
C GLN A 22 3.94 -2.20 3.85
N SER A 23 5.20 -1.86 4.14
CA SER A 23 5.67 -1.06 5.27
C SER A 23 7.03 -0.42 4.94
N PHE A 24 7.39 0.65 5.62
CA PHE A 24 8.74 1.25 5.60
C PHE A 24 9.56 0.86 6.84
N ASN A 25 9.15 -0.17 7.56
CA ASN A 25 9.87 -0.70 8.70
C ASN A 25 10.47 -2.08 8.36
N ASN A 26 11.81 -2.18 8.38
CA ASN A 26 12.52 -3.41 8.02
C ASN A 26 12.17 -4.61 8.91
N GLN A 27 11.91 -4.39 10.20
CA GLN A 27 11.53 -5.48 11.11
C GLN A 27 10.13 -6.02 10.75
N ILE A 28 9.18 -5.13 10.44
CA ILE A 28 7.83 -5.49 10.01
C ILE A 28 7.90 -6.24 8.67
N LEU A 29 8.66 -5.73 7.72
CA LEU A 29 8.85 -6.39 6.41
C LEU A 29 9.41 -7.80 6.55
N GLN A 30 10.47 -7.99 7.32
CA GLN A 30 11.09 -9.30 7.55
C GLN A 30 10.11 -10.28 8.23
N LYS A 31 9.41 -9.84 9.27
CA LYS A 31 8.40 -10.67 9.96
C LYS A 31 7.22 -11.01 9.06
N SER A 32 6.91 -10.15 8.09
CA SER A 32 5.89 -10.38 7.08
C SER A 32 6.38 -11.22 5.88
N GLY A 33 7.60 -11.77 5.95
CA GLY A 33 8.16 -12.63 4.91
C GLY A 33 8.55 -11.86 3.63
N ARG A 34 8.71 -10.54 3.70
CA ARG A 34 9.14 -9.73 2.56
C ARG A 34 10.66 -9.79 2.41
N ARG A 35 11.11 -9.87 1.14
CA ARG A 35 12.55 -9.98 0.80
C ARG A 35 13.22 -8.64 0.56
N HIS A 36 12.44 -7.58 0.30
CA HIS A 36 12.96 -6.24 0.09
C HIS A 36 13.07 -5.48 1.42
N PHE A 37 13.94 -4.51 1.45
CA PHE A 37 14.11 -3.57 2.55
C PHE A 37 13.45 -2.22 2.22
N LYS A 38 13.24 -1.38 3.25
CA LYS A 38 12.66 -0.04 3.09
C LYS A 38 13.46 0.81 2.10
N GLU A 39 14.79 0.66 2.09
CA GLU A 39 15.70 1.38 1.19
C GLU A 39 15.40 1.08 -0.29
N ASP A 40 15.03 -0.16 -0.61
CA ASP A 40 14.65 -0.58 -1.96
C ASP A 40 13.27 -0.01 -2.34
N ALA A 41 12.35 -0.01 -1.37
CA ALA A 41 11.04 0.59 -1.54
C ALA A 41 11.15 2.10 -1.78
N GLU A 42 11.94 2.82 -0.97
CA GLU A 42 12.18 4.25 -1.10
C GLU A 42 12.80 4.62 -2.47
N LYS A 43 13.83 3.90 -2.90
CA LYS A 43 14.44 4.08 -4.23
C LYS A 43 13.39 3.89 -5.34
N SER A 44 12.52 2.90 -5.17
CA SER A 44 11.46 2.62 -6.17
C SER A 44 10.40 3.71 -6.18
N CYS A 45 9.98 4.21 -5.01
CA CYS A 45 9.07 5.35 -4.88
C CYS A 45 9.64 6.61 -5.54
N LEU A 46 10.90 6.94 -5.27
CA LEU A 46 11.57 8.09 -5.88
C LEU A 46 11.65 7.98 -7.41
N TRP A 47 11.91 6.77 -7.93
CA TRP A 47 11.92 6.56 -9.36
C TRP A 47 10.53 6.76 -9.99
N LEU A 48 9.48 6.18 -9.38
CA LEU A 48 8.09 6.34 -9.85
C LEU A 48 7.64 7.81 -9.77
N LYS A 49 7.97 8.50 -8.67
CA LYS A 49 7.70 9.91 -8.53
C LYS A 49 8.34 10.73 -9.66
N ARG A 50 9.63 10.55 -9.92
CA ARG A 50 10.34 11.26 -11.02
C ARG A 50 9.72 10.96 -12.39
N GLY A 51 9.36 9.69 -12.66
CA GLY A 51 8.68 9.30 -13.88
C GLY A 51 7.31 9.95 -14.05
N PHE A 52 6.58 10.10 -12.94
CA PHE A 52 5.29 10.78 -12.93
C PHE A 52 5.45 12.30 -13.12
N ASP A 53 6.34 12.92 -12.35
CA ASP A 53 6.60 14.38 -12.43
C ASP A 53 7.11 14.82 -13.82
N SER A 54 7.85 13.95 -14.52
CA SER A 54 8.33 14.19 -15.89
C SER A 54 7.33 13.83 -17.00
N GLY A 55 6.16 13.29 -16.65
CA GLY A 55 5.16 12.83 -17.62
C GLY A 55 5.49 11.49 -18.32
N LEU A 56 6.58 10.82 -17.93
CA LEU A 56 6.98 9.52 -18.48
C LEU A 56 5.96 8.42 -18.17
N ILE A 57 5.33 8.48 -17.02
CA ILE A 57 4.21 7.62 -16.62
C ILE A 57 2.99 8.47 -16.25
N LYS A 58 1.80 7.94 -16.50
CA LYS A 58 0.53 8.67 -16.26
C LYS A 58 0.04 8.58 -14.82
N SER A 59 0.40 7.52 -14.10
CA SER A 59 -0.01 7.33 -12.71
C SER A 59 0.82 6.23 -12.05
N TRP A 60 0.85 6.24 -10.73
CA TRP A 60 1.37 5.13 -9.94
C TRP A 60 0.65 5.02 -8.60
N SER A 61 0.64 3.80 -8.04
CA SER A 61 0.07 3.48 -6.74
C SER A 61 1.17 3.01 -5.81
N LEU A 62 1.06 3.39 -4.55
CA LEU A 62 1.85 2.86 -3.45
C LEU A 62 0.92 2.02 -2.57
N ASP A 63 1.28 0.75 -2.37
CA ASP A 63 0.44 -0.20 -1.66
C ASP A 63 1.05 -0.50 -0.29
N LEU A 64 0.27 -0.29 0.78
CA LEU A 64 0.61 -0.60 2.16
C LEU A 64 -0.38 -1.61 2.74
N ILE A 65 0.05 -2.32 3.80
CA ILE A 65 -0.82 -3.21 4.57
C ILE A 65 -0.85 -2.73 6.01
N GLN A 66 -2.01 -2.31 6.48
CA GLN A 66 -2.24 -1.99 7.88
C GLN A 66 -2.43 -3.27 8.72
N ASN A 67 -2.23 -3.15 10.02
CA ASN A 67 -2.41 -4.25 10.97
C ASN A 67 -1.43 -5.43 10.78
N LEU A 68 -0.27 -5.17 10.15
CA LEU A 68 0.81 -6.14 10.09
C LEU A 68 1.32 -6.49 11.50
N PRO A 69 1.82 -7.71 11.72
CA PRO A 69 2.50 -8.07 12.97
C PRO A 69 3.61 -7.08 13.30
N LEU A 70 3.74 -6.71 14.58
CA LEU A 70 4.65 -5.67 15.10
C LEU A 70 4.35 -4.24 14.64
N SER A 71 3.31 -4.02 13.84
CA SER A 71 2.88 -2.68 13.44
C SER A 71 1.85 -2.17 14.45
N GLY A 72 2.33 -1.50 15.48
CA GLY A 72 1.47 -0.76 16.39
C GLY A 72 0.97 0.55 15.77
N PHE A 73 0.17 1.30 16.53
CA PHE A 73 -0.44 2.55 16.07
C PHE A 73 0.61 3.58 15.59
N LYS A 74 1.73 3.70 16.30
CA LYS A 74 2.80 4.65 15.96
C LYS A 74 3.51 4.23 14.67
N GLU A 75 3.92 2.98 14.57
CA GLU A 75 4.61 2.45 13.39
C GLU A 75 3.75 2.60 12.14
N TRP A 76 2.44 2.35 12.27
CA TRP A 76 1.50 2.56 11.19
C TRP A 76 1.39 4.02 10.75
N GLN A 77 1.29 4.94 11.70
CA GLN A 77 1.30 6.38 11.36
C GLN A 77 2.60 6.83 10.69
N ASP A 78 3.74 6.30 11.13
CA ASP A 78 5.03 6.60 10.54
C ASP A 78 5.11 6.07 9.09
N ASP A 79 4.59 4.87 8.82
CA ASP A 79 4.45 4.33 7.46
C ASP A 79 3.58 5.22 6.56
N LEU A 80 2.42 5.66 7.04
CA LEU A 80 1.53 6.56 6.29
C LEU A 80 2.20 7.91 5.99
N LYS A 81 2.79 8.54 7.01
CA LYS A 81 3.51 9.81 6.84
C LYS A 81 4.65 9.66 5.82
N LYS A 82 5.40 8.57 5.91
CA LYS A 82 6.47 8.27 4.96
C LYS A 82 5.93 8.10 3.53
N ALA A 83 4.84 7.36 3.35
CA ALA A 83 4.20 7.18 2.05
C ALA A 83 3.81 8.53 1.41
N ILE A 84 3.21 9.41 2.20
CA ILE A 84 2.76 10.74 1.76
C ILE A 84 3.92 11.61 1.30
N THR A 85 5.14 11.48 1.86
CA THR A 85 6.32 12.27 1.42
C THR A 85 6.68 12.03 -0.05
N PHE A 86 6.32 10.88 -0.62
CA PHE A 86 6.53 10.58 -2.03
C PHE A 86 5.43 11.15 -2.93
N SER A 87 4.34 11.67 -2.36
CA SER A 87 3.18 12.23 -3.07
C SER A 87 2.65 11.30 -4.18
N PRO A 88 2.39 10.00 -3.89
CA PRO A 88 1.84 9.11 -4.90
C PRO A 88 0.45 9.60 -5.30
N PRO A 89 0.07 9.61 -6.58
CA PRO A 89 -1.27 10.03 -6.99
C PRO A 89 -2.36 9.05 -6.51
N HIS A 90 -1.99 7.83 -6.11
CA HIS A 90 -2.89 6.79 -5.64
C HIS A 90 -2.23 5.98 -4.50
N LEU A 91 -3.03 5.61 -3.50
CA LEU A 91 -2.64 4.76 -2.37
C LEU A 91 -3.63 3.62 -2.23
N SER A 92 -3.10 2.40 -2.12
CA SER A 92 -3.89 1.22 -1.73
C SER A 92 -3.51 0.84 -0.29
N ILE A 93 -4.48 0.90 0.61
CA ILE A 93 -4.30 0.55 2.02
C ILE A 93 -5.12 -0.70 2.28
N TYR A 94 -4.45 -1.83 2.29
CA TYR A 94 -5.08 -3.11 2.57
C TYR A 94 -5.07 -3.40 4.06
N ASP A 95 -6.10 -4.09 4.53
CA ASP A 95 -6.09 -4.67 5.86
C ASP A 95 -5.49 -6.08 5.80
N LEU A 96 -4.70 -6.45 6.82
CA LEU A 96 -4.14 -7.79 6.89
C LEU A 96 -5.26 -8.81 7.11
N ASN A 97 -5.51 -9.64 6.12
CA ASN A 97 -6.34 -10.83 6.28
C ASN A 97 -5.47 -12.09 6.34
N ILE A 98 -5.70 -12.93 7.34
CA ILE A 98 -4.92 -14.16 7.55
C ILE A 98 -5.75 -15.37 7.14
N GLU A 99 -5.41 -15.92 5.99
CA GLU A 99 -6.07 -17.09 5.45
C GLU A 99 -5.65 -18.38 6.18
N ASN A 100 -6.59 -19.33 6.29
CA ASN A 100 -6.33 -20.66 6.83
C ASN A 100 -5.25 -21.38 6.02
N GLY A 101 -4.45 -22.20 6.68
CA GLY A 101 -3.36 -22.94 6.03
C GLY A 101 -2.06 -22.16 5.86
N THR A 102 -2.05 -20.84 6.08
CA THR A 102 -0.84 -20.02 5.97
C THR A 102 0.10 -20.17 7.17
N VAL A 103 1.37 -19.86 6.95
CA VAL A 103 2.38 -19.81 8.03
C VAL A 103 1.97 -18.80 9.11
N PHE A 104 1.42 -17.65 8.72
CA PHE A 104 0.90 -16.64 9.66
C PHE A 104 -0.18 -17.23 10.57
N LYS A 105 -1.15 -17.95 10.01
CA LYS A 105 -2.21 -18.57 10.81
C LYS A 105 -1.66 -19.57 11.82
N LYS A 106 -0.67 -20.37 11.41
CA LYS A 106 0.01 -21.31 12.32
C LYS A 106 0.72 -20.58 13.45
N LEU A 107 1.45 -19.51 13.17
CA LEU A 107 2.17 -18.72 14.18
C LEU A 107 1.22 -18.02 15.16
N VAL A 108 0.10 -17.50 14.69
CA VAL A 108 -0.96 -16.93 15.54
C VAL A 108 -1.54 -17.99 16.45
N ASN A 109 -1.93 -19.15 15.92
CA ASN A 109 -2.51 -20.25 16.71
C ASN A 109 -1.53 -20.79 17.77
N LEU A 110 -0.22 -20.71 17.51
CA LEU A 110 0.83 -21.10 18.46
C LEU A 110 1.18 -19.98 19.46
N GLY A 111 0.50 -18.83 19.42
CA GLY A 111 0.82 -17.66 20.25
C GLY A 111 2.18 -17.01 19.95
N LYS A 112 2.83 -17.39 18.85
CA LYS A 112 4.15 -16.86 18.45
C LYS A 112 4.07 -15.57 17.65
N LEU A 113 2.88 -15.19 17.20
CA LEU A 113 2.59 -13.96 16.46
C LEU A 113 1.35 -13.32 17.05
N LYS A 114 1.51 -12.09 17.54
CA LYS A 114 0.38 -11.30 18.06
C LYS A 114 -0.08 -10.34 16.96
N LEU A 115 -1.38 -10.32 16.74
CA LEU A 115 -2.04 -9.34 15.87
C LEU A 115 -2.57 -8.18 16.72
N PRO A 116 -2.80 -7.01 16.14
CA PRO A 116 -3.56 -5.95 16.77
C PRO A 116 -4.94 -6.45 17.22
N SER A 117 -5.46 -5.91 18.30
CA SER A 117 -6.85 -6.11 18.70
C SER A 117 -7.81 -5.41 17.72
N ASP A 118 -9.09 -5.77 17.75
CA ASP A 118 -10.11 -5.13 16.91
C ASP A 118 -10.18 -3.61 17.19
N GLU A 119 -10.00 -3.19 18.43
CA GLU A 119 -9.96 -1.78 18.82
C GLU A 119 -8.73 -1.06 18.23
N GLU A 120 -7.56 -1.69 18.29
CA GLU A 120 -6.34 -1.15 17.66
C GLU A 120 -6.48 -1.09 16.14
N ALA A 121 -7.06 -2.12 15.50
CA ALA A 121 -7.32 -2.15 14.08
C ALA A 121 -8.30 -1.04 13.66
N PHE A 122 -9.36 -0.83 14.43
CA PHE A 122 -10.30 0.26 14.21
C PHE A 122 -9.62 1.63 14.32
N ARG A 123 -8.82 1.87 15.36
CA ARG A 123 -8.04 3.11 15.53
C ARG A 123 -7.08 3.35 14.36
N ASN A 124 -6.41 2.31 13.88
CA ASN A 124 -5.54 2.41 12.70
C ASN A 124 -6.34 2.84 11.47
N SER A 125 -7.53 2.26 11.25
CA SER A 125 -8.38 2.60 10.12
C SER A 125 -8.90 4.05 10.17
N GLU A 126 -9.37 4.51 11.33
CA GLU A 126 -9.79 5.91 11.52
C GLU A 126 -8.62 6.89 11.29
N SER A 127 -7.46 6.58 11.89
CA SER A 127 -6.24 7.38 11.71
C SER A 127 -5.84 7.45 10.23
N THR A 128 -5.91 6.33 9.51
CA THR A 128 -5.64 6.28 8.07
C THR A 128 -6.54 7.24 7.30
N TYR A 129 -7.86 7.16 7.55
CA TYR A 129 -8.81 8.04 6.89
C TYR A 129 -8.51 9.53 7.15
N LEU A 130 -8.28 9.89 8.40
CA LEU A 130 -8.03 11.28 8.80
C LEU A 130 -6.71 11.82 8.23
N ILE A 131 -5.62 11.05 8.33
CA ILE A 131 -4.31 11.44 7.82
C ILE A 131 -4.36 11.65 6.32
N LEU A 132 -4.93 10.70 5.57
CA LEU A 132 -5.00 10.77 4.12
C LEU A 132 -5.93 11.87 3.65
N LYS A 133 -7.09 12.05 4.27
CA LYS A 133 -8.01 13.16 3.99
C LYS A 133 -7.34 14.53 4.18
N ASN A 134 -6.63 14.71 5.29
CA ASN A 134 -5.91 15.97 5.58
C ASN A 134 -4.72 16.19 4.63
N SER A 135 -4.25 15.14 3.96
CA SER A 135 -3.20 15.20 2.94
C SER A 135 -3.74 15.30 1.51
N GLY A 136 -5.05 15.55 1.34
CA GLY A 136 -5.69 15.78 0.05
C GLY A 136 -6.16 14.52 -0.69
N TYR A 137 -6.06 13.34 -0.08
CA TYR A 137 -6.55 12.11 -0.67
C TYR A 137 -8.03 11.88 -0.35
N SER A 138 -8.78 11.42 -1.35
CA SER A 138 -10.17 10.99 -1.17
C SER A 138 -10.26 9.48 -1.24
N ARG A 139 -10.95 8.88 -0.29
CA ARG A 139 -11.31 7.46 -0.35
C ARG A 139 -12.43 7.28 -1.37
N TYR A 140 -12.24 6.44 -2.38
CA TYR A 140 -13.24 6.22 -3.41
C TYR A 140 -13.79 4.78 -3.45
N GLU A 141 -13.17 3.88 -2.69
CA GLU A 141 -13.66 2.53 -2.38
C GLU A 141 -13.02 2.02 -1.07
N ILE A 142 -13.20 0.74 -0.72
CA ILE A 142 -12.86 0.22 0.62
C ILE A 142 -11.38 0.41 0.97
N SER A 143 -10.47 0.08 0.05
CA SER A 143 -9.02 0.05 0.32
C SER A 143 -8.25 1.13 -0.42
N ASN A 144 -8.89 1.91 -1.31
CA ASN A 144 -8.17 2.79 -2.21
C ASN A 144 -8.49 4.27 -2.00
N TYR A 145 -7.41 5.04 -1.98
CA TYR A 145 -7.40 6.49 -1.84
C TYR A 145 -6.66 7.12 -3.02
N CYS A 146 -7.05 8.29 -3.44
CA CYS A 146 -6.36 8.98 -4.52
C CYS A 146 -6.46 10.50 -4.42
N LEU A 147 -5.51 11.18 -5.05
CA LEU A 147 -5.63 12.59 -5.39
C LEU A 147 -6.72 12.78 -6.47
N PRO A 148 -7.28 13.98 -6.65
CA PRO A 148 -8.31 14.24 -7.65
C PRO A 148 -7.91 13.75 -9.04
N ARG A 149 -8.82 13.04 -9.72
CA ARG A 149 -8.68 12.47 -11.07
C ARG A 149 -7.73 11.24 -11.19
N HIS A 150 -7.22 10.69 -10.07
CA HIS A 150 -6.32 9.54 -10.08
C HIS A 150 -6.96 8.21 -9.63
N GLN A 151 -8.31 8.13 -9.64
CA GLN A 151 -9.03 6.90 -9.37
C GLN A 151 -8.65 5.79 -10.37
N SER A 152 -8.43 4.57 -9.88
CA SER A 152 -8.18 3.42 -10.75
C SER A 152 -9.45 3.05 -11.52
N ARG A 153 -9.42 3.14 -12.85
CA ARG A 153 -10.54 2.73 -13.71
C ARG A 153 -10.88 1.25 -13.50
N HIS A 154 -9.87 0.39 -13.38
CA HIS A 154 -10.07 -1.05 -13.14
C HIS A 154 -10.84 -1.30 -11.84
N ASN A 155 -10.44 -0.68 -10.73
CA ASN A 155 -11.14 -0.85 -9.46
C ASN A 155 -12.59 -0.34 -9.53
N ARG A 156 -12.83 0.78 -10.20
CA ARG A 156 -14.19 1.29 -10.40
C ARG A 156 -15.06 0.35 -11.22
N VAL A 157 -14.53 -0.20 -12.31
CA VAL A 157 -15.29 -1.15 -13.16
C VAL A 157 -15.61 -2.41 -12.38
N TYR A 158 -14.68 -2.92 -11.56
CA TYR A 158 -14.93 -4.07 -10.71
C TYR A 158 -16.15 -3.86 -9.79
N TRP A 159 -16.22 -2.73 -9.09
CA TRP A 159 -17.34 -2.41 -8.21
C TRP A 159 -18.65 -2.17 -8.97
N LEU A 160 -18.58 -1.49 -10.12
CA LEU A 160 -19.77 -1.27 -10.96
C LEU A 160 -20.31 -2.58 -11.55
N SER A 161 -19.44 -3.51 -11.91
CA SER A 161 -19.82 -4.83 -12.42
C SER A 161 -20.52 -5.69 -11.36
N LEU A 162 -20.15 -5.57 -10.07
CA LEU A 162 -20.82 -6.27 -8.97
C LEU A 162 -22.23 -5.75 -8.65
N ILE A 163 -22.58 -4.55 -9.11
CA ILE A 163 -23.91 -3.96 -8.91
C ILE A 163 -24.92 -4.49 -9.94
N HIS A 164 -24.44 -5.13 -11.01
CA HIS A 164 -25.28 -5.65 -12.10
C HIS A 164 -25.42 -7.18 -12.12
N ILE A 165 -25.04 -7.88 -11.05
CA ILE A 165 -25.28 -9.34 -10.92
C ILE A 165 -26.51 -9.59 -10.08
#